data_6439b381d4927bcd94fca577f44bd419
#
_entry.id   6439b381d4927bcd94fca577f44bd419
#
_cell.length_a   1.000
_cell.length_b   1.000
_cell.length_c   1.000
_cell.angle_alpha   90.00
_cell.angle_beta   90.00
_cell.angle_gamma   90.00
#
_symmetry.space_group_name_H-M   'P 1'
#
loop_
_entity.id
_entity.type
_entity.pdbx_description
1 polymer ?
#
loop_
_entity_poly.entity_id
_entity_poly.type
_entity_poly.pdbx_seq_one_letter_code
_entity_poly.pdbx_strand_id
1 'polypeptide(L)'
;MTDNVKVAISSDFLTAFARLPRQVQGKVTEFVNKFRNNPMSPGINYEKLNSGIDKKIFSVRIDDTYRGIVVRQQEAGVYLLLWVDHHDEAYQWAARKRCEVNPKTGAIQVFDVQTVVEQVSAPEKVALFALAKDNDLLRLGVPEVQLDLVRSFVNKEDFYKSESAMPHDAYEHLSWLAEGFPMEEVLELVSEEQNTSASSEDLAAALDVPTTLKSFVVVDGEDELRRIMAEPLEKWRVFLHPTQRKIVQKEYSGSAKVLGGAGTGKTVVAMHRAKHLASKCEGQQRILMTTFTANLAADIRENLRKICTLEELRRIEVIHLDAWVNQFLRESGSSAQIGNDDVINPLWERAALLANIDLPYETTFYEAEWNRLVIARAALTLEKYVKVTRN
;
A
#
# COMPACT_ATOMS: atom_id res chain seq x y z
N MET A 1 30.93 -0.62 -28.18
CA MET A 1 29.48 -0.51 -28.05
C MET A 1 29.18 -0.67 -26.59
N THR A 2 28.91 0.42 -25.89
CA THR A 2 28.46 0.36 -24.48
C THR A 2 27.03 -0.16 -24.50
N ASP A 3 26.87 -1.45 -24.25
CA ASP A 3 25.57 -2.06 -24.04
C ASP A 3 24.85 -1.21 -22.98
N ASN A 4 23.61 -0.82 -23.29
CA ASN A 4 22.79 0.04 -22.47
C ASN A 4 22.34 -0.76 -21.21
N VAL A 5 23.25 -0.85 -20.23
CA VAL A 5 23.02 -1.60 -18.99
C VAL A 5 21.98 -0.83 -18.16
N LYS A 6 20.80 -1.44 -17.95
CA LYS A 6 19.76 -0.91 -17.09
C LYS A 6 19.86 -1.57 -15.70
N VAL A 7 20.01 -0.75 -14.67
CA VAL A 7 19.94 -1.21 -13.27
C VAL A 7 18.72 -0.60 -12.60
N ALA A 8 17.89 -1.45 -12.01
CA ALA A 8 16.74 -1.01 -11.26
C ALA A 8 16.75 -1.57 -9.83
N ILE A 9 16.24 -0.80 -8.90
CA ILE A 9 16.17 -1.11 -7.47
C ILE A 9 14.71 -1.27 -7.08
N SER A 10 14.36 -2.41 -6.47
CA SER A 10 13.01 -2.63 -5.98
C SER A 10 12.72 -1.80 -4.73
N SER A 11 11.46 -1.49 -4.50
CA SER A 11 10.99 -0.85 -3.26
C SER A 11 11.31 -1.70 -2.03
N ASP A 12 11.29 -3.03 -2.18
CA ASP A 12 11.64 -3.98 -1.13
C ASP A 12 13.12 -3.89 -0.75
N PHE A 13 14.03 -3.76 -1.74
CA PHE A 13 15.45 -3.54 -1.49
C PHE A 13 15.67 -2.26 -0.68
N LEU A 14 15.02 -1.17 -1.06
CA LEU A 14 15.15 0.11 -0.38
C LEU A 14 14.61 0.04 1.06
N THR A 15 13.50 -0.68 1.25
CA THR A 15 12.92 -0.91 2.58
C THR A 15 13.84 -1.75 3.46
N ALA A 16 14.44 -2.81 2.91
CA ALA A 16 15.40 -3.64 3.62
C ALA A 16 16.68 -2.86 3.95
N PHE A 17 17.27 -2.16 2.96
CA PHE A 17 18.43 -1.29 3.11
C PHE A 17 18.27 -0.30 4.26
N ALA A 18 17.12 0.33 4.33
CA ALA A 18 16.85 1.35 5.32
C ALA A 18 16.78 0.81 6.77
N ARG A 19 16.58 -0.50 6.96
CA ARG A 19 16.60 -1.17 8.27
C ARG A 19 18.01 -1.57 8.72
N LEU A 20 18.99 -1.54 7.82
CA LEU A 20 20.35 -1.94 8.13
C LEU A 20 21.06 -0.92 9.06
N PRO A 21 22.02 -1.38 9.87
CA PRO A 21 22.89 -0.47 10.63
C PRO A 21 23.62 0.52 9.71
N ARG A 22 23.82 1.77 10.16
CA ARG A 22 24.45 2.84 9.35
C ARG A 22 25.80 2.47 8.71
N GLN A 23 26.62 1.70 9.44
CA GLN A 23 27.90 1.23 8.91
C GLN A 23 27.71 0.28 7.71
N VAL A 24 26.68 -0.56 7.76
CA VAL A 24 26.35 -1.49 6.68
C VAL A 24 25.71 -0.74 5.50
N GLN A 25 24.88 0.27 5.77
CA GLN A 25 24.31 1.11 4.72
C GLN A 25 25.39 1.76 3.85
N GLY A 26 26.50 2.22 4.45
CA GLY A 26 27.65 2.75 3.71
C GLY A 26 28.23 1.73 2.73
N LYS A 27 28.45 0.48 3.19
CA LYS A 27 28.97 -0.60 2.33
C LYS A 27 27.99 -1.00 1.22
N VAL A 28 26.69 -1.05 1.54
CA VAL A 28 25.65 -1.34 0.54
C VAL A 28 25.60 -0.24 -0.51
N THR A 29 25.70 1.02 -0.12
CA THR A 29 25.74 2.16 -1.06
C THR A 29 26.94 2.07 -1.98
N GLU A 30 28.12 1.77 -1.43
CA GLU A 30 29.34 1.57 -2.23
C GLU A 30 29.19 0.37 -3.19
N PHE A 31 28.61 -0.73 -2.72
CA PHE A 31 28.31 -1.90 -3.54
C PHE A 31 27.34 -1.53 -4.68
N VAL A 32 26.22 -0.84 -4.41
CA VAL A 32 25.24 -0.47 -5.43
C VAL A 32 25.84 0.47 -6.47
N ASN A 33 26.71 1.42 -6.08
CA ASN A 33 27.48 2.25 -7.00
C ASN A 33 28.35 1.42 -7.93
N LYS A 34 29.11 0.46 -7.37
CA LYS A 34 29.97 -0.44 -8.13
C LYS A 34 29.16 -1.32 -9.08
N PHE A 35 28.04 -1.86 -8.59
CA PHE A 35 27.12 -2.70 -9.34
C PHE A 35 26.53 -1.95 -10.54
N ARG A 36 26.05 -0.73 -10.34
CA ARG A 36 25.51 0.10 -11.40
C ARG A 36 26.54 0.43 -12.49
N ASN A 37 27.75 0.79 -12.09
CA ASN A 37 28.80 1.19 -13.04
C ASN A 37 29.30 0.00 -13.89
N ASN A 38 29.40 -1.17 -13.30
CA ASN A 38 29.77 -2.38 -14.03
C ASN A 38 29.26 -3.63 -13.27
N PRO A 39 28.02 -4.08 -13.53
CA PRO A 39 27.46 -5.27 -12.87
C PRO A 39 28.23 -6.54 -13.19
N MET A 40 29.02 -6.56 -14.27
CA MET A 40 29.87 -7.69 -14.67
C MET A 40 31.32 -7.59 -14.14
N SER A 41 31.61 -6.59 -13.29
CA SER A 41 32.95 -6.45 -12.70
C SER A 41 33.37 -7.73 -11.97
N PRO A 42 34.64 -8.18 -12.11
CA PRO A 42 35.16 -9.33 -11.39
C PRO A 42 35.06 -9.24 -9.87
N GLY A 43 34.89 -8.04 -9.34
CA GLY A 43 34.68 -7.80 -7.90
C GLY A 43 33.24 -8.01 -7.43
N ILE A 44 32.30 -8.35 -8.33
CA ILE A 44 30.93 -8.72 -8.01
C ILE A 44 30.81 -10.24 -8.09
N ASN A 45 30.84 -10.88 -6.93
CA ASN A 45 30.73 -12.33 -6.84
C ASN A 45 29.25 -12.74 -6.85
N TYR A 46 28.79 -13.25 -7.99
CA TYR A 46 27.48 -13.87 -8.11
C TYR A 46 27.52 -15.31 -7.62
N GLU A 47 26.71 -15.60 -6.63
CA GLU A 47 26.54 -16.94 -6.09
C GLU A 47 25.15 -17.47 -6.45
N LYS A 48 25.08 -18.69 -7.01
CA LYS A 48 23.79 -19.35 -7.29
C LYS A 48 23.15 -19.81 -5.99
N LEU A 49 21.85 -19.62 -5.88
CA LEU A 49 21.08 -20.12 -4.76
C LEU A 49 20.77 -21.60 -4.96
N ASN A 50 21.35 -22.47 -4.14
CA ASN A 50 21.16 -23.93 -4.25
C ASN A 50 19.70 -24.37 -3.99
N SER A 51 18.96 -23.62 -3.16
CA SER A 51 17.56 -23.87 -2.78
C SER A 51 16.56 -22.94 -3.49
N GLY A 52 17.03 -22.06 -4.39
CA GLY A 52 16.17 -21.09 -5.07
C GLY A 52 15.26 -21.73 -6.12
N ILE A 53 13.99 -21.34 -6.13
CA ILE A 53 12.99 -21.76 -7.12
C ILE A 53 13.27 -21.10 -8.47
N ASP A 54 13.68 -19.84 -8.47
CA ASP A 54 14.00 -19.07 -9.67
C ASP A 54 15.51 -19.03 -9.91
N LYS A 55 15.96 -19.64 -11.02
CA LYS A 55 17.37 -19.70 -11.41
C LYS A 55 17.96 -18.37 -11.89
N LYS A 56 17.12 -17.36 -12.14
CA LYS A 56 17.53 -15.99 -12.52
C LYS A 56 17.93 -15.16 -11.29
N ILE A 57 17.60 -15.63 -10.08
CA ILE A 57 17.93 -14.97 -8.82
C ILE A 57 19.28 -15.45 -8.33
N PHE A 58 20.14 -14.50 -8.03
CA PHE A 58 21.50 -14.72 -7.50
C PHE A 58 21.66 -13.97 -6.19
N SER A 59 22.56 -14.46 -5.34
CA SER A 59 23.10 -13.64 -4.26
C SER A 59 24.39 -12.99 -4.71
N VAL A 60 24.67 -11.79 -4.19
CA VAL A 60 25.92 -11.07 -4.38
C VAL A 60 26.48 -10.69 -3.02
N ARG A 61 27.79 -10.89 -2.86
CA ARG A 61 28.46 -10.60 -1.59
C ARG A 61 28.68 -9.11 -1.44
N ILE A 62 28.18 -8.54 -0.34
CA ILE A 62 28.43 -7.15 0.05
C ILE A 62 29.62 -7.09 0.99
N ASP A 63 29.56 -7.88 2.06
CA ASP A 63 30.68 -8.16 2.96
C ASP A 63 30.61 -9.59 3.50
N ASP A 64 31.31 -9.91 4.59
CA ASP A 64 31.32 -11.27 5.16
C ASP A 64 29.96 -11.70 5.68
N THR A 65 29.14 -10.75 6.10
CA THR A 65 27.88 -10.98 6.81
C THR A 65 26.64 -10.73 5.94
N TYR A 66 26.69 -9.76 5.03
CA TYR A 66 25.54 -9.27 4.28
C TYR A 66 25.56 -9.67 2.82
N ARG A 67 24.37 -9.97 2.30
CA ARG A 67 24.15 -10.36 0.89
C ARG A 67 23.09 -9.48 0.26
N GLY A 68 23.32 -9.09 -1.00
CA GLY A 68 22.29 -8.55 -1.88
C GLY A 68 21.66 -9.67 -2.71
N ILE A 69 20.38 -9.60 -2.96
CA ILE A 69 19.65 -10.50 -3.86
C ILE A 69 19.36 -9.75 -5.15
N VAL A 70 19.74 -10.34 -6.27
CA VAL A 70 19.66 -9.71 -7.58
C VAL A 70 19.09 -10.66 -8.63
N VAL A 71 18.35 -10.10 -9.59
CA VAL A 71 18.03 -10.78 -10.85
C VAL A 71 19.02 -10.31 -11.91
N ARG A 72 19.53 -11.24 -12.68
CA ARG A 72 20.46 -10.99 -13.76
C ARG A 72 19.91 -11.55 -15.05
N GLN A 73 19.59 -10.66 -16.00
CA GLN A 73 19.29 -11.01 -17.39
C GLN A 73 20.38 -10.42 -18.27
N GLN A 74 21.47 -11.19 -18.42
CA GLN A 74 22.70 -10.75 -19.09
C GLN A 74 22.48 -10.41 -20.56
N GLU A 75 21.66 -11.19 -21.27
CA GLU A 75 21.38 -11.01 -22.71
C GLU A 75 20.65 -9.68 -22.98
N ALA A 76 19.80 -9.24 -22.06
CA ALA A 76 19.06 -7.97 -22.16
C ALA A 76 19.79 -6.79 -21.49
N GLY A 77 20.93 -7.03 -20.83
CA GLY A 77 21.66 -6.00 -20.09
C GLY A 77 20.88 -5.46 -18.85
N VAL A 78 19.92 -6.24 -18.32
CA VAL A 78 19.07 -5.81 -17.20
C VAL A 78 19.48 -6.47 -15.90
N TYR A 79 19.59 -5.65 -14.86
CA TYR A 79 19.95 -6.08 -13.51
C TYR A 79 19.00 -5.45 -12.49
N LEU A 80 18.37 -6.29 -11.67
CA LEU A 80 17.43 -5.85 -10.65
C LEU A 80 18.00 -6.14 -9.27
N LEU A 81 18.04 -5.13 -8.40
CA LEU A 81 18.35 -5.28 -6.97
C LEU A 81 17.04 -5.50 -6.23
N LEU A 82 16.82 -6.69 -5.65
CA LEU A 82 15.54 -7.10 -5.08
C LEU A 82 15.50 -6.99 -3.55
N TRP A 83 16.59 -7.39 -2.86
CA TRP A 83 16.64 -7.47 -1.41
C TRP A 83 18.07 -7.33 -0.89
N VAL A 84 18.22 -6.91 0.35
CA VAL A 84 19.50 -6.89 1.06
C VAL A 84 19.29 -7.20 2.54
N ASP A 85 20.03 -8.18 3.05
CA ASP A 85 19.94 -8.57 4.46
C ASP A 85 21.19 -9.34 4.89
N HIS A 86 21.19 -9.78 6.16
CA HIS A 86 22.11 -10.77 6.66
C HIS A 86 22.04 -12.03 5.80
N HIS A 87 23.17 -12.75 5.68
CA HIS A 87 23.33 -13.91 4.78
C HIS A 87 22.13 -14.88 4.84
N ASP A 88 21.74 -15.34 6.04
CA ASP A 88 20.72 -16.37 6.20
C ASP A 88 19.32 -15.87 5.84
N GLU A 89 18.97 -14.66 6.27
CA GLU A 89 17.70 -14.01 5.97
C GLU A 89 17.57 -13.71 4.46
N ALA A 90 18.63 -13.24 3.83
CA ALA A 90 18.65 -12.99 2.39
C ALA A 90 18.42 -14.27 1.59
N TYR A 91 19.04 -15.39 2.00
CA TYR A 91 18.84 -16.69 1.34
C TYR A 91 17.44 -17.24 1.58
N GLN A 92 16.89 -17.14 2.79
CA GLN A 92 15.51 -17.53 3.10
C GLN A 92 14.50 -16.73 2.29
N TRP A 93 14.71 -15.42 2.17
CA TRP A 93 13.86 -14.56 1.35
C TRP A 93 13.89 -15.00 -0.11
N ALA A 94 15.08 -15.19 -0.67
CA ALA A 94 15.26 -15.51 -2.08
C ALA A 94 14.80 -16.92 -2.47
N ALA A 95 14.89 -17.90 -1.55
CA ALA A 95 14.57 -19.29 -1.81
C ALA A 95 13.13 -19.52 -2.28
N ARG A 96 12.19 -18.67 -1.85
CA ARG A 96 10.76 -18.78 -2.16
C ARG A 96 10.26 -17.78 -3.22
N LYS A 97 11.13 -16.86 -3.66
CA LYS A 97 10.76 -15.81 -4.61
C LYS A 97 10.92 -16.25 -6.07
N ARG A 98 10.02 -15.75 -6.90
CA ARG A 98 10.08 -15.78 -8.35
C ARG A 98 10.02 -14.35 -8.89
N CYS A 99 10.79 -14.08 -9.94
CA CYS A 99 10.76 -12.82 -10.67
C CYS A 99 10.43 -13.09 -12.14
N GLU A 100 9.30 -12.56 -12.60
CA GLU A 100 8.88 -12.73 -13.99
C GLU A 100 8.15 -11.47 -14.51
N VAL A 101 8.01 -11.38 -15.83
CA VAL A 101 7.16 -10.38 -16.46
C VAL A 101 5.76 -10.98 -16.61
N ASN A 102 4.76 -10.34 -16.08
CA ASN A 102 3.39 -10.79 -16.23
C ASN A 102 2.94 -10.63 -17.69
N PRO A 103 2.49 -11.71 -18.37
CA PRO A 103 2.16 -11.66 -19.79
C PRO A 103 0.90 -10.84 -20.11
N LYS A 104 0.06 -10.54 -19.13
CA LYS A 104 -1.16 -9.73 -19.30
C LYS A 104 -0.94 -8.25 -19.04
N THR A 105 -0.13 -7.94 -18.02
CA THR A 105 0.11 -6.55 -17.61
C THR A 105 1.42 -5.99 -18.15
N GLY A 106 2.34 -6.85 -18.59
CA GLY A 106 3.70 -6.48 -19.00
C GLY A 106 4.60 -6.03 -17.82
N ALA A 107 4.10 -6.06 -16.58
CA ALA A 107 4.82 -5.61 -15.41
C ALA A 107 5.80 -6.66 -14.89
N ILE A 108 6.95 -6.21 -14.36
CA ILE A 108 7.85 -7.06 -13.59
C ILE A 108 7.22 -7.31 -12.22
N GLN A 109 7.09 -8.59 -11.89
CA GLN A 109 6.51 -9.05 -10.64
C GLN A 109 7.52 -9.89 -9.85
N VAL A 110 7.57 -9.66 -8.52
CA VAL A 110 8.35 -10.47 -7.57
C VAL A 110 7.39 -10.97 -6.51
N PHE A 111 7.25 -12.28 -6.37
CA PHE A 111 6.25 -12.89 -5.50
C PHE A 111 6.73 -14.24 -4.94
N ASP A 112 6.05 -14.71 -3.88
CA ASP A 112 6.32 -16.02 -3.29
C ASP A 112 5.61 -17.13 -4.10
N VAL A 113 6.36 -18.18 -4.43
CA VAL A 113 5.78 -19.41 -4.93
C VAL A 113 5.44 -20.29 -3.72
N GLN A 114 4.20 -20.21 -3.26
CA GLN A 114 3.71 -21.09 -2.20
C GLN A 114 3.31 -22.44 -2.81
N THR A 115 3.86 -23.52 -2.28
CA THR A 115 3.29 -24.85 -2.46
C THR A 115 2.01 -24.89 -1.61
N VAL A 116 0.86 -25.00 -2.25
CA VAL A 116 -0.41 -25.22 -1.53
C VAL A 116 -0.27 -26.54 -0.78
N VAL A 117 -0.11 -26.45 0.53
CA VAL A 117 -0.27 -27.63 1.39
C VAL A 117 -1.75 -27.92 1.40
N GLU A 118 -2.18 -29.06 0.89
CA GLU A 118 -3.56 -29.56 0.93
C GLU A 118 -4.10 -29.42 2.36
N GLN A 119 -4.91 -28.41 2.60
CA GLN A 119 -5.68 -28.33 3.83
C GLN A 119 -6.91 -29.22 3.67
N VAL A 120 -6.94 -30.26 4.50
CA VAL A 120 -8.06 -31.16 4.71
C VAL A 120 -9.35 -30.35 4.81
N SER A 121 -10.34 -30.71 4.01
CA SER A 121 -11.66 -30.15 3.85
C SER A 121 -12.36 -29.78 5.17
N ALA A 122 -12.49 -28.49 5.41
CA ALA A 122 -13.50 -27.91 6.30
C ALA A 122 -14.73 -27.48 5.45
N PRO A 123 -15.93 -27.32 6.04
CA PRO A 123 -17.19 -27.12 5.30
C PRO A 123 -17.13 -25.89 4.38
N GLU A 124 -17.76 -26.01 3.21
CA GLU A 124 -17.81 -25.04 2.11
C GLU A 124 -18.10 -23.60 2.59
N LYS A 125 -17.06 -22.87 2.92
CA LYS A 125 -17.12 -21.40 2.99
C LYS A 125 -16.91 -20.88 1.58
N VAL A 126 -17.80 -20.03 1.09
CA VAL A 126 -17.65 -19.39 -0.21
C VAL A 126 -16.36 -18.58 -0.23
N ALA A 127 -15.47 -18.84 -1.17
CA ALA A 127 -14.21 -18.12 -1.30
C ALA A 127 -14.46 -16.61 -1.58
N LEU A 128 -13.60 -15.75 -1.05
CA LEU A 128 -13.71 -14.28 -1.17
C LEU A 128 -13.82 -13.83 -2.64
N PHE A 129 -13.10 -14.50 -3.53
CA PHE A 129 -13.07 -14.21 -4.97
C PHE A 129 -13.76 -15.28 -5.83
N ALA A 130 -14.73 -16.01 -5.27
CA ALA A 130 -15.40 -17.12 -5.95
C ALA A 130 -16.09 -16.74 -7.28
N LEU A 131 -16.61 -15.52 -7.37
CA LEU A 131 -17.30 -15.02 -8.57
C LEU A 131 -16.35 -14.51 -9.66
N ALA A 132 -15.08 -14.26 -9.36
CA ALA A 132 -14.10 -13.81 -10.33
C ALA A 132 -13.70 -14.98 -11.25
N LYS A 133 -13.67 -14.77 -12.56
CA LYS A 133 -13.16 -15.74 -13.52
C LYS A 133 -11.64 -15.73 -13.54
N ASP A 134 -10.99 -16.86 -13.83
CA ASP A 134 -9.53 -16.94 -13.87
C ASP A 134 -8.94 -15.92 -14.87
N ASN A 135 -9.56 -15.77 -16.04
CA ASN A 135 -9.10 -14.79 -17.02
C ASN A 135 -9.16 -13.34 -16.50
N ASP A 136 -10.14 -13.00 -15.67
CA ASP A 136 -10.24 -11.67 -15.08
C ASP A 136 -9.18 -11.49 -13.97
N LEU A 137 -8.94 -12.51 -13.15
CA LEU A 137 -7.84 -12.52 -12.17
C LEU A 137 -6.47 -12.35 -12.84
N LEU A 138 -6.22 -13.05 -13.95
CA LEU A 138 -5.00 -12.89 -14.74
C LEU A 138 -4.86 -11.47 -15.31
N ARG A 139 -5.94 -10.85 -15.77
CA ARG A 139 -5.96 -9.45 -16.25
C ARG A 139 -5.70 -8.47 -15.11
N LEU A 140 -6.08 -8.79 -13.88
CA LEU A 140 -5.76 -7.99 -12.69
C LEU A 140 -4.30 -8.15 -12.23
N GLY A 141 -3.49 -8.92 -12.94
CA GLY A 141 -2.08 -9.10 -12.64
C GLY A 141 -1.77 -10.31 -11.77
N VAL A 142 -2.74 -11.15 -11.42
CA VAL A 142 -2.50 -12.39 -10.66
C VAL A 142 -1.65 -13.33 -11.53
N PRO A 143 -0.49 -13.81 -11.06
CA PRO A 143 0.27 -14.85 -11.76
C PRO A 143 -0.54 -16.15 -11.82
N GLU A 144 -0.42 -16.88 -12.93
CA GLU A 144 -1.13 -18.16 -13.11
C GLU A 144 -0.86 -19.14 -11.96
N VAL A 145 0.38 -19.19 -11.49
CA VAL A 145 0.81 -20.06 -10.36
C VAL A 145 0.22 -19.65 -9.01
N GLN A 146 -0.41 -18.50 -8.91
CA GLN A 146 -1.07 -18.00 -7.68
C GLN A 146 -2.60 -18.02 -7.76
N LEU A 147 -3.20 -18.51 -8.83
CA LEU A 147 -4.66 -18.60 -8.94
C LEU A 147 -5.26 -19.45 -7.80
N ASP A 148 -4.65 -20.59 -7.48
CA ASP A 148 -5.10 -21.45 -6.39
C ASP A 148 -4.98 -20.76 -5.02
N LEU A 149 -3.93 -19.98 -4.80
CA LEU A 149 -3.79 -19.16 -3.60
C LEU A 149 -4.94 -18.15 -3.50
N VAL A 150 -5.26 -17.43 -4.58
CA VAL A 150 -6.36 -16.45 -4.60
C VAL A 150 -7.71 -17.12 -4.34
N ARG A 151 -7.93 -18.33 -4.88
CA ARG A 151 -9.12 -19.14 -4.64
C ARG A 151 -9.23 -19.67 -3.20
N SER A 152 -8.12 -19.76 -2.48
CA SER A 152 -8.12 -20.25 -1.09
C SER A 152 -8.57 -19.22 -0.07
N PHE A 153 -8.62 -17.93 -0.40
CA PHE A 153 -9.02 -16.88 0.54
C PHE A 153 -10.53 -16.96 0.82
N VAL A 154 -10.89 -17.13 2.09
CA VAL A 154 -12.28 -17.21 2.54
C VAL A 154 -12.77 -15.90 3.15
N ASN A 155 -11.86 -15.07 3.66
CA ASN A 155 -12.17 -13.79 4.28
C ASN A 155 -11.10 -12.74 3.97
N LYS A 156 -11.44 -11.47 4.19
CA LYS A 156 -10.55 -10.33 3.94
C LYS A 156 -9.28 -10.37 4.80
N GLU A 157 -9.38 -10.85 6.04
CA GLU A 157 -8.26 -10.84 6.98
C GLU A 157 -7.13 -11.76 6.50
N ASP A 158 -7.46 -12.96 6.02
CA ASP A 158 -6.49 -13.90 5.47
C ASP A 158 -5.88 -13.38 4.17
N PHE A 159 -6.69 -12.74 3.33
CA PHE A 159 -6.20 -12.07 2.13
C PHE A 159 -5.22 -10.95 2.47
N TYR A 160 -5.53 -10.07 3.43
CA TYR A 160 -4.64 -8.96 3.78
C TYR A 160 -3.31 -9.41 4.41
N LYS A 161 -3.26 -10.59 5.03
CA LYS A 161 -2.00 -11.17 5.51
C LYS A 161 -1.08 -11.66 4.39
N SER A 162 -1.61 -11.85 3.17
CA SER A 162 -0.84 -12.34 2.02
C SER A 162 -0.11 -11.25 1.22
N GLU A 163 -0.13 -9.99 1.65
CA GLU A 163 0.46 -8.84 0.95
C GLU A 163 1.91 -9.10 0.50
N SER A 164 2.75 -9.63 1.39
CA SER A 164 4.17 -9.89 1.08
C SER A 164 4.41 -11.10 0.17
N ALA A 165 3.39 -11.94 -0.03
CA ALA A 165 3.47 -13.15 -0.85
C ALA A 165 3.04 -12.91 -2.30
N MET A 166 2.23 -11.87 -2.55
CA MET A 166 1.67 -11.56 -3.85
C MET A 166 2.43 -10.44 -4.57
N PRO A 167 2.36 -10.37 -5.93
CA PRO A 167 2.79 -9.17 -6.65
C PRO A 167 2.00 -7.97 -6.17
N HIS A 168 2.69 -6.83 -6.06
CA HIS A 168 2.09 -5.60 -5.52
C HIS A 168 0.87 -5.14 -6.33
N ASP A 169 0.94 -5.18 -7.67
CA ASP A 169 -0.15 -4.82 -8.57
C ASP A 169 -1.36 -5.75 -8.42
N ALA A 170 -1.15 -7.07 -8.40
CA ALA A 170 -2.21 -8.04 -8.19
C ALA A 170 -2.89 -7.85 -6.82
N TYR A 171 -2.11 -7.66 -5.77
CA TYR A 171 -2.63 -7.41 -4.43
C TYR A 171 -3.44 -6.11 -4.37
N GLU A 172 -2.97 -5.04 -5.00
CA GLU A 172 -3.69 -3.76 -5.07
C GLU A 172 -5.06 -3.94 -5.74
N HIS A 173 -5.11 -4.58 -6.91
CA HIS A 173 -6.35 -4.77 -7.66
C HIS A 173 -7.34 -5.71 -6.95
N LEU A 174 -6.86 -6.80 -6.36
CA LEU A 174 -7.67 -7.69 -5.55
C LEU A 174 -8.20 -7.01 -4.28
N SER A 175 -7.45 -6.06 -3.71
CA SER A 175 -7.92 -5.27 -2.57
C SER A 175 -9.14 -4.44 -2.92
N TRP A 176 -9.24 -3.89 -4.14
CA TRP A 176 -10.44 -3.17 -4.58
C TRP A 176 -11.64 -4.10 -4.67
N LEU A 177 -11.48 -5.31 -5.23
CA LEU A 177 -12.54 -6.31 -5.24
C LEU A 177 -12.96 -6.73 -3.83
N ALA A 178 -12.01 -6.94 -2.93
CA ALA A 178 -12.28 -7.27 -1.54
C ALA A 178 -13.07 -6.16 -0.81
N GLU A 179 -12.87 -4.89 -1.20
CA GLU A 179 -13.65 -3.75 -0.68
C GLU A 179 -15.01 -3.57 -1.37
N GLY A 180 -15.36 -4.46 -2.32
CA GLY A 180 -16.68 -4.51 -2.94
C GLY A 180 -16.82 -3.69 -4.23
N PHE A 181 -15.70 -3.30 -4.86
CA PHE A 181 -15.76 -2.69 -6.19
C PHE A 181 -16.18 -3.74 -7.23
N PRO A 182 -17.04 -3.39 -8.19
CA PRO A 182 -17.43 -4.28 -9.28
C PRO A 182 -16.20 -4.67 -10.14
N MET A 183 -16.17 -5.92 -10.60
CA MET A 183 -15.07 -6.43 -11.45
C MET A 183 -14.85 -5.57 -12.70
N GLU A 184 -15.94 -5.15 -13.34
CA GLU A 184 -15.90 -4.34 -14.56
C GLU A 184 -15.21 -3.00 -14.31
N GLU A 185 -15.51 -2.34 -13.20
CA GLU A 185 -14.92 -1.04 -12.82
C GLU A 185 -13.42 -1.20 -12.54
N VAL A 186 -13.03 -2.26 -11.82
CA VAL A 186 -11.61 -2.55 -11.54
C VAL A 186 -10.85 -2.86 -12.82
N LEU A 187 -11.42 -3.67 -13.73
CA LEU A 187 -10.80 -3.98 -15.03
C LEU A 187 -10.67 -2.76 -15.93
N GLU A 188 -11.60 -1.82 -15.90
CA GLU A 188 -11.51 -0.56 -16.65
C GLU A 188 -10.35 0.30 -16.15
N LEU A 189 -10.22 0.48 -14.82
CA LEU A 189 -9.12 1.21 -14.21
C LEU A 189 -7.75 0.58 -14.54
N VAL A 190 -7.67 -0.74 -14.49
CA VAL A 190 -6.45 -1.48 -14.83
C VAL A 190 -6.10 -1.40 -16.30
N SER A 191 -7.10 -1.40 -17.20
CA SER A 191 -6.88 -1.30 -18.65
C SER A 191 -6.29 0.03 -19.09
N GLU A 192 -6.58 1.12 -18.37
CA GLU A 192 -5.96 2.43 -18.61
C GLU A 192 -4.45 2.43 -18.29
N GLU A 193 -4.00 1.55 -17.41
CA GLU A 193 -2.59 1.38 -17.02
C GLU A 193 -1.84 0.38 -17.92
N GLN A 194 -2.57 -0.51 -18.63
CA GLN A 194 -2.03 -1.61 -19.43
C GLN A 194 -1.87 -1.21 -20.89
N ASN A 195 -0.82 -0.53 -21.27
CA ASN A 195 -0.65 -0.11 -22.66
C ASN A 195 0.49 -0.79 -23.42
N THR A 196 0.88 -2.05 -23.07
CA THR A 196 1.90 -2.76 -23.86
C THR A 196 1.76 -4.28 -23.76
N SER A 197 1.78 -4.94 -24.93
CA SER A 197 2.04 -6.38 -25.06
C SER A 197 3.56 -6.63 -24.91
N ALA A 198 4.06 -6.74 -23.67
CA ALA A 198 5.43 -7.15 -23.44
C ALA A 198 5.54 -8.68 -23.50
N SER A 199 6.59 -9.20 -24.12
CA SER A 199 6.93 -10.63 -24.03
C SER A 199 7.29 -10.99 -22.58
N SER A 200 6.84 -12.13 -22.10
CA SER A 200 7.07 -12.62 -20.72
C SER A 200 8.54 -12.76 -20.31
N GLU A 201 9.47 -12.59 -21.25
CA GLU A 201 10.91 -12.71 -21.02
C GLU A 201 11.68 -11.40 -21.18
N ASP A 202 11.05 -10.32 -21.62
CA ASP A 202 11.72 -9.04 -21.88
C ASP A 202 11.63 -8.10 -20.66
N LEU A 203 12.53 -8.28 -19.71
CA LEU A 203 12.67 -7.40 -18.54
C LEU A 203 13.04 -5.95 -18.94
N ALA A 204 13.72 -5.74 -20.07
CA ALA A 204 14.14 -4.42 -20.51
C ALA A 204 12.95 -3.56 -20.95
N ALA A 205 12.03 -4.13 -21.71
CA ALA A 205 10.77 -3.47 -22.08
C ALA A 205 9.83 -3.34 -20.86
N ALA A 206 9.82 -4.34 -19.99
CA ALA A 206 8.98 -4.33 -18.79
C ALA A 206 9.39 -3.26 -17.76
N LEU A 207 10.65 -2.80 -17.74
CA LEU A 207 11.09 -1.68 -16.88
C LEU A 207 10.46 -0.33 -17.29
N ASP A 208 10.01 -0.19 -18.52
CA ASP A 208 9.36 1.05 -19.00
C ASP A 208 7.84 1.03 -18.77
N VAL A 209 7.28 -0.08 -18.25
CA VAL A 209 5.85 -0.21 -17.95
C VAL A 209 5.49 0.59 -16.68
N PRO A 210 4.45 1.44 -16.70
CA PRO A 210 4.07 2.25 -15.55
C PRO A 210 3.84 1.46 -14.25
N THR A 211 3.29 0.26 -14.36
CA THR A 211 3.04 -0.62 -13.21
C THR A 211 4.35 -1.14 -12.61
N THR A 212 5.35 -1.48 -13.44
CA THR A 212 6.69 -1.85 -12.96
C THR A 212 7.34 -0.69 -12.21
N LEU A 213 7.19 0.54 -12.72
CA LEU A 213 7.73 1.73 -12.08
C LEU A 213 7.09 2.06 -10.72
N LYS A 214 5.98 1.42 -10.34
CA LYS A 214 5.43 1.48 -8.98
C LYS A 214 6.31 0.72 -7.97
N SER A 215 6.94 -0.36 -8.40
CA SER A 215 7.72 -1.28 -7.55
C SER A 215 9.22 -1.19 -7.76
N PHE A 216 9.68 -0.57 -8.85
CA PHE A 216 11.09 -0.44 -9.21
C PHE A 216 11.46 1.00 -9.53
N VAL A 217 12.63 1.42 -9.07
CA VAL A 217 13.25 2.69 -9.46
C VAL A 217 14.41 2.39 -10.42
N VAL A 218 14.29 2.81 -11.66
CA VAL A 218 15.40 2.76 -12.63
C VAL A 218 16.40 3.85 -12.25
N VAL A 219 17.64 3.47 -12.04
CA VAL A 219 18.68 4.41 -11.57
C VAL A 219 19.38 5.02 -12.77
N ASP A 220 19.07 6.27 -13.05
CA ASP A 220 19.69 7.04 -14.13
C ASP A 220 20.69 8.05 -13.54
N GLY A 221 21.93 7.62 -13.42
CA GLY A 221 23.02 8.48 -12.94
C GLY A 221 23.44 8.27 -11.46
N GLU A 222 24.68 8.67 -11.15
CA GLU A 222 25.26 8.53 -9.81
C GLU A 222 24.62 9.48 -8.80
N ASP A 223 24.26 10.68 -9.23
CA ASP A 223 23.66 11.70 -8.37
C ASP A 223 22.23 11.31 -7.96
N GLU A 224 21.50 10.62 -8.85
CA GLU A 224 20.19 10.10 -8.52
C GLU A 224 20.28 8.95 -7.53
N LEU A 225 21.21 8.01 -7.74
CA LEU A 225 21.46 6.93 -6.80
C LEU A 225 21.92 7.47 -5.44
N ARG A 226 22.81 8.46 -5.40
CA ARG A 226 23.21 9.08 -4.13
C ARG A 226 22.04 9.71 -3.41
N ARG A 227 21.15 10.40 -4.13
CA ARG A 227 19.92 10.95 -3.54
C ARG A 227 19.03 9.86 -2.99
N ILE A 228 18.82 8.80 -3.77
CA ILE A 228 18.01 7.66 -3.37
C ILE A 228 18.56 7.00 -2.10
N MET A 229 19.86 6.72 -2.06
CA MET A 229 20.50 5.98 -0.95
C MET A 229 20.82 6.87 0.26
N ALA A 230 20.95 8.19 0.09
CA ALA A 230 21.24 9.13 1.18
C ALA A 230 19.99 9.58 1.95
N GLU A 231 18.79 9.33 1.41
CA GLU A 231 17.57 9.71 2.07
C GLU A 231 17.37 8.88 3.35
N PRO A 232 17.09 9.52 4.51
CA PRO A 232 16.79 8.80 5.74
C PRO A 232 15.59 7.84 5.54
N LEU A 233 15.59 6.70 6.26
CA LEU A 233 14.46 5.75 6.28
C LEU A 233 13.10 6.44 6.45
N GLU A 234 13.10 7.48 7.27
CA GLU A 234 11.91 8.28 7.55
C GLU A 234 11.40 9.03 6.31
N LYS A 235 12.28 9.39 5.35
CA LYS A 235 11.86 9.98 4.09
C LYS A 235 11.33 8.95 3.11
N TRP A 236 11.80 7.68 3.19
CA TRP A 236 11.23 6.59 2.39
C TRP A 236 9.79 6.25 2.80
N ARG A 237 9.46 6.39 4.08
CA ARG A 237 8.07 6.26 4.55
C ARG A 237 7.13 7.30 3.95
N VAL A 238 7.65 8.41 3.47
CA VAL A 238 6.92 9.50 2.83
C VAL A 238 7.34 9.74 1.39
N PHE A 239 8.04 8.76 0.80
CA PHE A 239 8.46 8.84 -0.60
C PHE A 239 7.26 8.80 -1.52
N LEU A 240 7.18 9.80 -2.41
CA LEU A 240 6.13 9.90 -3.41
C LEU A 240 6.60 9.27 -4.71
N HIS A 241 6.01 8.12 -5.03
CA HIS A 241 6.31 7.43 -6.29
C HIS A 241 5.99 8.33 -7.51
N PRO A 242 6.75 8.25 -8.62
CA PRO A 242 6.51 9.07 -9.81
C PRO A 242 5.07 9.03 -10.33
N THR A 243 4.41 7.88 -10.32
CA THR A 243 2.99 7.74 -10.71
C THR A 243 2.05 8.46 -9.74
N GLN A 244 2.30 8.37 -8.44
CA GLN A 244 1.53 9.08 -7.43
C GLN A 244 1.70 10.61 -7.52
N ARG A 245 2.85 11.07 -8.02
CA ARG A 245 3.11 12.51 -8.24
C ARG A 245 2.10 13.15 -9.17
N LYS A 246 1.67 12.43 -10.22
CA LYS A 246 0.61 12.91 -11.13
C LYS A 246 -0.70 13.15 -10.39
N ILE A 247 -1.09 12.24 -9.49
CA ILE A 247 -2.30 12.35 -8.66
C ILE A 247 -2.19 13.55 -7.71
N VAL A 248 -1.04 13.73 -7.08
CA VAL A 248 -0.78 14.84 -6.15
C VAL A 248 -0.86 16.19 -6.84
N GLN A 249 -0.33 16.32 -8.06
CA GLN A 249 -0.22 17.59 -8.80
C GLN A 249 -1.46 17.92 -9.63
N LYS A 250 -2.31 16.93 -9.93
CA LYS A 250 -3.50 17.13 -10.77
C LYS A 250 -4.46 18.14 -10.15
N GLU A 251 -4.97 19.05 -10.96
CA GLU A 251 -6.05 19.95 -10.55
C GLU A 251 -7.39 19.23 -10.63
N TYR A 252 -8.15 19.30 -9.52
CA TYR A 252 -9.46 18.68 -9.42
C TYR A 252 -10.52 19.77 -9.29
N SER A 253 -11.57 19.69 -10.11
CA SER A 253 -12.72 20.62 -10.06
C SER A 253 -13.74 20.27 -8.96
N GLY A 254 -13.53 19.15 -8.24
CA GLY A 254 -14.43 18.68 -7.19
C GLY A 254 -13.73 17.70 -6.26
N SER A 255 -14.51 16.89 -5.57
CA SER A 255 -13.99 15.85 -4.68
C SER A 255 -13.22 14.78 -5.45
N ALA A 256 -12.07 14.36 -4.91
CA ALA A 256 -11.27 13.29 -5.47
C ALA A 256 -11.15 12.15 -4.44
N LYS A 257 -11.28 10.91 -4.90
CA LYS A 257 -11.12 9.71 -4.08
C LYS A 257 -9.86 8.97 -4.53
N VAL A 258 -8.94 8.70 -3.61
CA VAL A 258 -7.74 7.88 -3.85
C VAL A 258 -7.98 6.50 -3.27
N LEU A 259 -7.97 5.51 -4.16
CA LEU A 259 -8.22 4.11 -3.85
C LEU A 259 -6.91 3.33 -3.85
N GLY A 260 -6.87 2.24 -3.15
CA GLY A 260 -5.72 1.33 -3.07
C GLY A 260 -5.78 0.46 -1.82
N GLY A 261 -5.13 -0.68 -1.83
CA GLY A 261 -5.01 -1.61 -0.72
C GLY A 261 -4.27 -1.04 0.50
N ALA A 262 -4.12 -1.83 1.54
CA ALA A 262 -3.24 -1.50 2.67
C ALA A 262 -1.79 -1.35 2.16
N GLY A 263 -1.01 -0.46 2.73
CA GLY A 263 0.41 -0.29 2.35
C GLY A 263 0.70 0.47 1.04
N THR A 264 -0.27 0.69 0.16
CA THR A 264 -0.09 1.31 -1.18
C THR A 264 0.26 2.80 -1.17
N GLY A 265 0.50 3.39 -0.01
CA GLY A 265 0.93 4.78 0.11
C GLY A 265 -0.18 5.84 0.03
N LYS A 266 -1.47 5.48 0.20
CA LYS A 266 -2.58 6.46 0.21
C LYS A 266 -2.34 7.65 1.15
N THR A 267 -1.84 7.39 2.35
CA THR A 267 -1.50 8.43 3.33
C THR A 267 -0.33 9.29 2.84
N VAL A 268 0.63 8.70 2.14
CA VAL A 268 1.74 9.43 1.51
C VAL A 268 1.21 10.39 0.44
N VAL A 269 0.33 9.90 -0.44
CA VAL A 269 -0.34 10.75 -1.45
C VAL A 269 -1.09 11.90 -0.78
N ALA A 270 -1.85 11.63 0.29
CA ALA A 270 -2.60 12.65 1.02
C ALA A 270 -1.68 13.72 1.65
N MET A 271 -0.57 13.32 2.28
CA MET A 271 0.43 14.24 2.85
C MET A 271 1.09 15.13 1.77
N HIS A 272 1.51 14.52 0.67
CA HIS A 272 2.08 15.28 -0.44
C HIS A 272 1.06 16.18 -1.15
N ARG A 273 -0.20 15.75 -1.22
CA ARG A 273 -1.29 16.59 -1.74
C ARG A 273 -1.52 17.78 -0.83
N ALA A 274 -1.54 17.59 0.50
CA ALA A 274 -1.65 18.67 1.46
C ALA A 274 -0.49 19.67 1.31
N LYS A 275 0.75 19.18 1.18
CA LYS A 275 1.92 20.02 0.88
C LYS A 275 1.75 20.81 -0.41
N HIS A 276 1.37 20.13 -1.51
CA HIS A 276 1.18 20.78 -2.80
C HIS A 276 0.10 21.87 -2.77
N LEU A 277 -1.00 21.61 -2.07
CA LEU A 277 -2.05 22.63 -1.89
C LEU A 277 -1.57 23.77 -0.98
N ALA A 278 -0.84 23.46 0.09
CA ALA A 278 -0.29 24.48 0.99
C ALA A 278 0.68 25.44 0.30
N SER A 279 1.49 24.93 -0.65
CA SER A 279 2.37 25.77 -1.47
C SER A 279 1.63 26.70 -2.43
N LYS A 280 0.36 26.42 -2.73
CA LYS A 280 -0.53 27.23 -3.59
C LYS A 280 -1.51 28.11 -2.82
N CYS A 281 -1.59 27.96 -1.48
CA CYS A 281 -2.51 28.73 -0.65
C CYS A 281 -2.13 30.22 -0.66
N GLU A 282 -3.15 31.05 -0.83
CA GLU A 282 -3.03 32.52 -0.75
C GLU A 282 -3.78 33.06 0.48
N GLY A 283 -3.31 34.20 1.00
CA GLY A 283 -3.96 34.89 2.11
C GLY A 283 -4.17 34.01 3.34
N GLN A 284 -5.42 33.87 3.78
CA GLN A 284 -5.83 33.13 4.99
C GLN A 284 -6.22 31.65 4.70
N GLN A 285 -6.02 31.17 3.49
CA GLN A 285 -6.36 29.79 3.11
C GLN A 285 -5.57 28.78 3.94
N ARG A 286 -6.25 27.72 4.38
CA ARG A 286 -5.67 26.61 5.15
C ARG A 286 -6.13 25.27 4.60
N ILE A 287 -5.34 24.24 4.86
CA ILE A 287 -5.63 22.85 4.55
C ILE A 287 -5.99 22.14 5.85
N LEU A 288 -7.17 21.56 5.92
CA LEU A 288 -7.58 20.68 7.00
C LEU A 288 -7.35 19.24 6.59
N MET A 289 -6.55 18.51 7.37
CA MET A 289 -6.31 17.08 7.19
C MET A 289 -6.83 16.34 8.42
N THR A 290 -7.90 15.57 8.24
CA THR A 290 -8.53 14.81 9.33
C THR A 290 -8.18 13.34 9.27
N THR A 291 -8.13 12.71 10.43
CA THR A 291 -7.93 11.27 10.61
C THR A 291 -8.96 10.70 11.57
N PHE A 292 -9.11 9.39 11.60
CA PHE A 292 -10.03 8.74 12.52
C PHE A 292 -9.45 8.63 13.94
N THR A 293 -8.12 8.44 14.07
CA THR A 293 -7.46 8.26 15.36
C THR A 293 -6.46 9.36 15.69
N ALA A 294 -6.28 9.66 16.96
CA ALA A 294 -5.30 10.62 17.45
C ALA A 294 -3.86 10.21 17.13
N ASN A 295 -3.54 8.90 17.21
CA ASN A 295 -2.22 8.36 16.92
C ASN A 295 -1.84 8.58 15.44
N LEU A 296 -2.77 8.32 14.52
CA LEU A 296 -2.53 8.58 13.09
C LEU A 296 -2.36 10.07 12.81
N ALA A 297 -3.11 10.95 13.47
CA ALA A 297 -2.92 12.38 13.35
C ALA A 297 -1.53 12.83 13.84
N ALA A 298 -1.02 12.23 14.92
CA ALA A 298 0.31 12.50 15.44
C ALA A 298 1.40 12.04 14.46
N ASP A 299 1.30 10.82 13.93
CA ASP A 299 2.24 10.26 12.96
C ASP A 299 2.27 11.11 11.66
N ILE A 300 1.12 11.50 11.14
CA ILE A 300 1.03 12.37 9.96
C ILE A 300 1.68 13.74 10.22
N ARG A 301 1.46 14.35 11.39
CA ARG A 301 2.12 15.63 11.74
C ARG A 301 3.64 15.50 11.74
N GLU A 302 4.15 14.41 12.31
CA GLU A 302 5.58 14.15 12.33
C GLU A 302 6.16 13.96 10.92
N ASN A 303 5.46 13.19 10.08
CA ASN A 303 5.88 12.94 8.70
C ASN A 303 5.79 14.21 7.84
N LEU A 304 4.78 15.06 8.01
CA LEU A 304 4.69 16.34 7.32
C LEU A 304 5.87 17.27 7.68
N ARG A 305 6.35 17.26 8.93
CA ARG A 305 7.55 18.03 9.32
C ARG A 305 8.81 17.64 8.54
N LYS A 306 8.88 16.41 8.02
CA LYS A 306 10.00 15.90 7.23
C LYS A 306 9.97 16.36 5.77
N ILE A 307 8.78 16.64 5.23
CA ILE A 307 8.58 16.95 3.81
C ILE A 307 8.19 18.41 3.54
N CYS A 308 7.64 19.13 4.52
CA CYS A 308 7.13 20.47 4.37
C CYS A 308 8.09 21.52 4.92
N THR A 309 8.06 22.73 4.34
CA THR A 309 8.66 23.92 4.93
C THR A 309 7.86 24.43 6.13
N LEU A 310 8.45 25.29 6.95
CA LEU A 310 7.73 25.91 8.09
C LEU A 310 6.52 26.73 7.64
N GLU A 311 6.59 27.34 6.47
CA GLU A 311 5.49 28.13 5.92
C GLU A 311 4.33 27.21 5.48
N GLU A 312 4.62 26.12 4.78
CA GLU A 312 3.63 25.10 4.40
C GLU A 312 2.97 24.47 5.63
N LEU A 313 3.76 24.14 6.67
CA LEU A 313 3.24 23.56 7.92
C LEU A 313 2.26 24.48 8.65
N ARG A 314 2.46 25.81 8.60
CA ARG A 314 1.52 26.78 9.20
C ARG A 314 0.16 26.79 8.51
N ARG A 315 0.09 26.32 7.27
CA ARG A 315 -1.13 26.25 6.47
C ARG A 315 -1.86 24.93 6.57
N ILE A 316 -1.20 23.88 7.12
CA ILE A 316 -1.76 22.53 7.24
C ILE A 316 -2.12 22.28 8.69
N GLU A 317 -3.40 22.10 8.95
CA GLU A 317 -3.91 21.64 10.23
C GLU A 317 -4.21 20.16 10.17
N VAL A 318 -3.58 19.36 11.06
CA VAL A 318 -3.83 17.92 11.16
C VAL A 318 -4.48 17.63 12.50
N ILE A 319 -5.68 17.07 12.48
CA ILE A 319 -6.48 16.82 13.69
C ILE A 319 -7.31 15.55 13.49
N HIS A 320 -7.53 14.75 14.53
CA HIS A 320 -8.50 13.67 14.43
C HIS A 320 -9.94 14.19 14.55
N LEU A 321 -10.88 13.45 13.94
CA LEU A 321 -12.26 13.93 13.73
C LEU A 321 -12.94 14.35 15.01
N ASP A 322 -12.86 13.55 16.08
CA ASP A 322 -13.53 13.87 17.35
C ASP A 322 -12.99 15.16 18.01
N ALA A 323 -11.65 15.38 17.93
CA ALA A 323 -11.07 16.63 18.44
C ALA A 323 -11.51 17.83 17.59
N TRP A 324 -11.62 17.67 16.28
CA TRP A 324 -12.12 18.73 15.40
C TRP A 324 -13.58 19.05 15.69
N VAL A 325 -14.44 18.04 15.87
CA VAL A 325 -15.85 18.24 16.24
C VAL A 325 -15.97 18.92 17.59
N ASN A 326 -15.18 18.53 18.59
CA ASN A 326 -15.16 19.19 19.91
C ASN A 326 -14.72 20.66 19.81
N GLN A 327 -13.74 20.96 18.97
CA GLN A 327 -13.30 22.32 18.71
C GLN A 327 -14.42 23.14 18.05
N PHE A 328 -15.04 22.59 17.00
CA PHE A 328 -16.14 23.23 16.30
C PHE A 328 -17.34 23.54 17.22
N LEU A 329 -17.74 22.58 18.07
CA LEU A 329 -18.83 22.78 19.04
C LEU A 329 -18.51 23.90 20.01
N ARG A 330 -17.29 23.97 20.53
CA ARG A 330 -16.86 25.05 21.41
C ARG A 330 -16.87 26.42 20.73
N GLU A 331 -16.34 26.50 19.52
CA GLU A 331 -16.30 27.75 18.73
C GLU A 331 -17.70 28.22 18.32
N SER A 332 -18.64 27.30 18.10
CA SER A 332 -20.06 27.62 17.82
C SER A 332 -20.88 27.98 19.07
N GLY A 333 -20.26 27.99 20.25
CA GLY A 333 -20.96 28.29 21.52
C GLY A 333 -21.87 27.14 22.00
N SER A 334 -21.73 25.95 21.45
CA SER A 334 -22.49 24.76 21.87
C SER A 334 -21.93 24.20 23.18
N SER A 335 -22.82 23.86 24.09
CA SER A 335 -22.48 23.11 25.33
C SER A 335 -22.49 21.59 25.15
N ALA A 336 -22.76 21.11 23.91
CA ALA A 336 -22.75 19.68 23.62
C ALA A 336 -21.36 19.07 23.79
N GLN A 337 -21.31 17.84 24.32
CA GLN A 337 -20.10 17.07 24.50
C GLN A 337 -20.22 15.76 23.70
N ILE A 338 -19.13 15.31 23.15
CA ILE A 338 -19.06 13.97 22.55
C ILE A 338 -19.05 12.96 23.70
N GLY A 339 -20.09 12.12 23.77
CA GLY A 339 -20.15 11.01 24.72
C GLY A 339 -19.36 9.82 24.18
N ASN A 340 -18.50 9.25 25.02
CA ASN A 340 -17.92 7.91 24.81
C ASN A 340 -18.85 6.84 25.43
N ASP A 341 -18.53 5.58 25.22
CA ASP A 341 -19.31 4.44 25.69
C ASP A 341 -19.57 4.48 27.20
N ASP A 342 -18.60 4.96 27.98
CA ASP A 342 -18.75 5.10 29.46
C ASP A 342 -19.84 6.11 29.85
N VAL A 343 -20.11 7.07 28.99
CA VAL A 343 -21.17 8.08 29.19
C VAL A 343 -22.49 7.62 28.58
N ILE A 344 -22.44 6.99 27.40
CA ILE A 344 -23.62 6.64 26.61
C ILE A 344 -24.32 5.39 27.17
N ASN A 345 -23.56 4.35 27.56
CA ASN A 345 -24.15 3.09 28.05
C ASN A 345 -25.05 3.29 29.28
N PRO A 346 -24.67 4.05 30.33
CA PRO A 346 -25.55 4.34 31.44
C PRO A 346 -26.81 5.11 31.05
N LEU A 347 -26.77 5.91 29.97
CA LEU A 347 -27.96 6.61 29.48
C LEU A 347 -28.95 5.63 28.83
N TRP A 348 -28.49 4.60 28.13
CA TRP A 348 -29.36 3.54 27.60
C TRP A 348 -30.00 2.73 28.70
N GLU A 349 -29.26 2.33 29.73
CA GLU A 349 -29.79 1.64 30.91
C GLU A 349 -30.85 2.48 31.62
N ARG A 350 -30.57 3.76 31.80
CA ARG A 350 -31.54 4.69 32.39
C ARG A 350 -32.79 4.88 31.52
N ALA A 351 -32.63 4.97 30.21
CA ALA A 351 -33.76 5.08 29.27
C ALA A 351 -34.63 3.83 29.31
N ALA A 352 -34.05 2.63 29.41
CA ALA A 352 -34.77 1.37 29.56
C ALA A 352 -35.60 1.35 30.87
N LEU A 353 -35.01 1.78 31.98
CA LEU A 353 -35.72 1.91 33.26
C LEU A 353 -36.88 2.93 33.21
N LEU A 354 -36.68 4.07 32.54
CA LEU A 354 -37.72 5.10 32.40
C LEU A 354 -38.86 4.67 31.48
N ALA A 355 -38.61 3.79 30.54
CA ALA A 355 -39.65 3.23 29.66
C ALA A 355 -40.74 2.47 30.43
N ASN A 356 -40.39 1.93 31.61
CA ASN A 356 -41.29 1.18 32.52
C ASN A 356 -42.16 0.12 31.83
N ILE A 357 -41.57 -0.54 30.83
CA ILE A 357 -42.19 -1.64 30.05
C ILE A 357 -41.14 -2.74 29.89
N ASP A 358 -41.61 -3.98 29.81
CA ASP A 358 -40.74 -5.09 29.41
C ASP A 358 -40.33 -4.89 27.95
N LEU A 359 -39.06 -4.49 27.76
CA LEU A 359 -38.49 -4.33 26.43
C LEU A 359 -38.22 -5.72 25.82
N PRO A 360 -38.76 -6.04 24.62
CA PRO A 360 -38.64 -7.39 24.03
C PRO A 360 -37.23 -7.70 23.54
N TYR A 361 -36.32 -6.72 23.52
CA TYR A 361 -34.94 -6.87 23.05
C TYR A 361 -33.96 -6.24 24.05
N GLU A 362 -32.67 -6.60 23.93
CA GLU A 362 -31.60 -6.00 24.72
C GLU A 362 -31.35 -4.54 24.33
N THR A 363 -30.73 -3.77 25.25
CA THR A 363 -30.40 -2.35 25.04
C THR A 363 -29.55 -2.11 23.81
N THR A 364 -28.67 -3.02 23.46
CA THR A 364 -27.83 -2.99 22.23
C THR A 364 -28.64 -2.98 20.94
N PHE A 365 -29.82 -3.63 20.91
CA PHE A 365 -30.72 -3.56 19.77
C PHE A 365 -31.28 -2.14 19.60
N TYR A 366 -31.73 -1.52 20.68
CA TYR A 366 -32.31 -0.17 20.63
C TYR A 366 -31.28 0.89 20.29
N GLU A 367 -30.04 0.72 20.75
CA GLU A 367 -28.92 1.55 20.36
C GLU A 367 -28.62 1.43 18.87
N ALA A 368 -28.54 0.23 18.34
CA ALA A 368 -28.31 -0.02 16.92
C ALA A 368 -29.45 0.57 16.05
N GLU A 369 -30.71 0.40 16.47
CA GLU A 369 -31.88 0.96 15.82
C GLU A 369 -31.86 2.50 15.83
N TRP A 370 -31.52 3.10 16.98
CA TRP A 370 -31.34 4.54 17.13
C TRP A 370 -30.29 5.09 16.16
N ASN A 371 -29.11 4.50 16.15
CA ASN A 371 -28.00 4.97 15.32
C ASN A 371 -28.28 4.79 13.82
N ARG A 372 -28.84 3.64 13.41
CA ARG A 372 -29.09 3.31 12.00
C ARG A 372 -30.31 3.98 11.39
N LEU A 373 -31.37 4.16 12.17
CA LEU A 373 -32.64 4.67 11.65
C LEU A 373 -32.95 6.07 12.16
N VAL A 374 -32.88 6.30 13.47
CA VAL A 374 -33.30 7.59 14.03
C VAL A 374 -32.31 8.69 13.66
N ILE A 375 -31.04 8.46 13.95
CA ILE A 375 -29.99 9.46 13.69
C ILE A 375 -29.65 9.52 12.20
N ALA A 376 -29.29 8.40 11.58
CA ALA A 376 -28.85 8.36 10.20
C ALA A 376 -29.90 8.83 9.18
N ARG A 377 -31.18 8.69 9.50
CA ARG A 377 -32.31 9.12 8.65
C ARG A 377 -33.00 10.38 9.15
N ALA A 378 -32.46 11.04 10.17
CA ALA A 378 -33.07 12.19 10.84
C ALA A 378 -34.56 11.94 11.22
N ALA A 379 -34.90 10.72 11.64
CA ALA A 379 -36.24 10.29 11.97
C ALA A 379 -36.56 10.58 13.45
N LEU A 380 -36.39 11.83 13.87
CA LEU A 380 -36.49 12.31 15.27
C LEU A 380 -37.91 12.35 15.82
N THR A 381 -38.93 11.96 15.06
CA THR A 381 -40.33 11.86 15.51
C THR A 381 -40.85 10.47 15.23
N LEU A 382 -41.81 9.98 16.03
CA LEU A 382 -42.44 8.68 15.87
C LEU A 382 -43.03 8.52 14.45
N GLU A 383 -43.66 9.56 13.92
CA GLU A 383 -44.22 9.54 12.57
C GLU A 383 -43.18 9.31 11.48
N LYS A 384 -42.04 9.97 11.59
CA LYS A 384 -40.90 9.76 10.65
C LYS A 384 -40.29 8.39 10.83
N TYR A 385 -40.09 7.96 12.07
CA TYR A 385 -39.50 6.66 12.38
C TYR A 385 -40.30 5.49 11.82
N VAL A 386 -41.65 5.51 11.96
CA VAL A 386 -42.51 4.47 11.43
C VAL A 386 -42.48 4.37 9.89
N LYS A 387 -42.18 5.50 9.21
CA LYS A 387 -42.09 5.54 7.74
C LYS A 387 -40.72 5.16 7.19
N VAL A 388 -39.72 4.94 8.06
CA VAL A 388 -38.37 4.56 7.59
C VAL A 388 -38.39 3.12 7.06
N THR A 389 -37.96 2.96 5.80
CA THR A 389 -37.79 1.65 5.19
C THR A 389 -36.61 0.92 5.84
N ARG A 390 -36.85 -0.26 6.36
CA ARG A 390 -35.84 -1.17 6.89
C ARG A 390 -35.39 -2.09 5.76
N ASN A 391 -34.18 -1.89 5.27
CA ASN A 391 -33.55 -2.79 4.28
C ASN A 391 -32.59 -3.72 5.01
#